data_f2f32fb8881ee1deba199777882a1d82
#
_entry.id   f2f32fb8881ee1deba199777882a1d82
#
_cell.length_a   1.000
_cell.length_b   1.000
_cell.length_c   1.000
_cell.angle_alpha   90.00
_cell.angle_beta   90.00
_cell.angle_gamma   90.00
#
_symmetry.space_group_name_H-M   'P 1'
#
loop_
_entity.id
_entity.type
_entity.pdbx_description
1 polymer ?
#
loop_
_entity_poly.entity_id
_entity_poly.type
_entity_poly.pdbx_seq_one_letter_code
_entity_poly.pdbx_strand_id
1 'polypeptide(L)'
;MSDAGATNADAVHDHGPLDLPDLDLDPIAQLRAWLADAEAAGVVLANAMAIATVGADGAPSVRHVLLRHITDTGITFFTNRTSRKAHELAATPRAACTLYWRELDRQVCLRGAVTELPAADSDGYFATRPRDAQLGAWASEQSRPLEDRATLERRVEETRERFAGQDVPRPEHWGGYLLTPDEVECWQGRPYRLHD
;
A
#
# COMPACT_ATOMS: atom_id res chain seq x y z
N MET A 1 -31.65 21.23 29.89
CA MET A 1 -31.39 19.92 29.31
C MET A 1 -30.71 20.17 28.01
N SER A 2 -29.40 20.05 27.97
CA SER A 2 -28.57 20.35 26.83
C SER A 2 -28.56 19.11 25.91
N ASP A 3 -28.99 19.33 24.70
CA ASP A 3 -28.89 18.38 23.60
C ASP A 3 -27.40 18.13 23.32
N ALA A 4 -26.94 16.95 23.73
CA ALA A 4 -25.55 16.53 23.48
C ALA A 4 -25.46 16.16 22.01
N GLY A 5 -24.72 16.95 21.25
CA GLY A 5 -24.54 16.88 19.83
C GLY A 5 -24.36 15.47 19.30
N ALA A 6 -25.19 15.10 18.35
CA ALA A 6 -24.96 13.97 17.45
C ALA A 6 -23.56 14.15 16.84
N THR A 7 -22.64 13.24 17.15
CA THR A 7 -21.33 13.18 16.51
C THR A 7 -21.53 12.90 15.02
N ASN A 8 -20.83 13.64 14.18
CA ASN A 8 -20.87 13.61 12.71
C ASN A 8 -20.44 12.24 12.12
N ALA A 9 -20.68 11.15 12.84
CA ALA A 9 -20.26 9.78 12.53
C ALA A 9 -21.19 9.06 11.52
N ASP A 10 -22.35 9.66 11.22
CA ASP A 10 -23.36 9.05 10.35
C ASP A 10 -23.58 9.81 9.02
N ALA A 11 -22.72 10.78 8.71
CA ALA A 11 -22.77 11.45 7.40
C ALA A 11 -22.08 10.56 6.34
N VAL A 12 -22.78 9.53 5.90
CA VAL A 12 -22.42 8.77 4.69
C VAL A 12 -22.84 9.61 3.50
N HIS A 13 -21.93 9.88 2.56
CA HIS A 13 -22.28 10.52 1.31
C HIS A 13 -23.14 9.55 0.49
N ASP A 14 -24.30 10.00 0.04
CA ASP A 14 -25.15 9.17 -0.82
C ASP A 14 -24.63 9.24 -2.27
N HIS A 15 -23.80 8.30 -2.64
CA HIS A 15 -23.26 8.16 -4.00
C HIS A 15 -24.20 7.39 -4.95
N GLY A 16 -25.44 7.10 -4.52
CA GLY A 16 -26.37 6.23 -5.23
C GLY A 16 -26.04 4.73 -5.03
N PRO A 17 -26.91 3.81 -5.48
CA PRO A 17 -26.66 2.38 -5.40
C PRO A 17 -25.48 1.99 -6.29
N LEU A 18 -24.75 0.96 -5.87
CA LEU A 18 -23.75 0.30 -6.66
C LEU A 18 -24.35 -1.01 -7.19
N ASP A 19 -24.91 -0.95 -8.39
CA ASP A 19 -25.49 -2.12 -9.02
C ASP A 19 -24.47 -2.86 -9.88
N LEU A 20 -24.66 -4.16 -10.11
CA LEU A 20 -23.74 -4.96 -10.94
C LEU A 20 -23.42 -4.35 -12.32
N PRO A 21 -24.37 -3.70 -13.03
CA PRO A 21 -24.08 -3.03 -14.29
C PRO A 21 -23.13 -1.83 -14.18
N ASP A 22 -22.94 -1.28 -12.98
CA ASP A 22 -22.05 -0.13 -12.73
C ASP A 22 -20.60 -0.55 -12.48
N LEU A 23 -20.37 -1.85 -12.30
CA LEU A 23 -19.05 -2.43 -12.08
C LEU A 23 -18.46 -2.95 -13.39
N ASP A 24 -17.14 -2.74 -13.53
CA ASP A 24 -16.40 -3.44 -14.59
C ASP A 24 -16.33 -4.94 -14.25
N LEU A 25 -16.52 -5.80 -15.25
CA LEU A 25 -16.41 -7.25 -15.09
C LEU A 25 -14.97 -7.69 -14.79
N ASP A 26 -13.98 -6.88 -15.16
CA ASP A 26 -12.59 -7.05 -14.73
C ASP A 26 -12.36 -6.30 -13.41
N PRO A 27 -12.15 -7.00 -12.27
CA PRO A 27 -11.95 -6.36 -10.99
C PRO A 27 -10.69 -5.50 -10.93
N ILE A 28 -9.70 -5.76 -11.78
CA ILE A 28 -8.50 -4.93 -11.88
C ILE A 28 -8.80 -3.61 -12.60
N ALA A 29 -9.63 -3.65 -13.63
CA ALA A 29 -10.12 -2.45 -14.30
C ALA A 29 -10.99 -1.61 -13.34
N GLN A 30 -11.85 -2.26 -12.55
CA GLN A 30 -12.66 -1.61 -11.52
C GLN A 30 -11.80 -0.92 -10.46
N LEU A 31 -10.77 -1.58 -9.93
CA LEU A 31 -9.82 -0.98 -9.00
C LEU A 31 -9.14 0.26 -9.61
N ARG A 32 -8.74 0.17 -10.88
CA ARG A 32 -8.09 1.27 -11.60
C ARG A 32 -9.01 2.48 -11.72
N ALA A 33 -10.27 2.24 -12.07
CA ALA A 33 -11.28 3.30 -12.17
C ALA A 33 -11.52 3.98 -10.81
N TRP A 34 -11.72 3.20 -9.75
CA TRP A 34 -11.97 3.76 -8.43
C TRP A 34 -10.77 4.48 -7.81
N LEU A 35 -9.54 4.02 -8.10
CA LEU A 35 -8.34 4.76 -7.70
C LEU A 35 -8.25 6.11 -8.42
N ALA A 36 -8.56 6.14 -9.72
CA ALA A 36 -8.59 7.38 -10.49
C ALA A 36 -9.66 8.34 -9.96
N ASP A 37 -10.85 7.85 -9.61
CA ASP A 37 -11.90 8.65 -8.96
C ASP A 37 -11.40 9.26 -7.64
N ALA A 38 -10.72 8.47 -6.82
CA ALA A 38 -10.17 8.95 -5.55
C ALA A 38 -9.08 10.02 -5.75
N GLU A 39 -8.21 9.85 -6.73
CA GLU A 39 -7.21 10.87 -7.10
C GLU A 39 -7.88 12.15 -7.61
N ALA A 40 -8.90 12.02 -8.48
CA ALA A 40 -9.68 13.14 -9.00
C ALA A 40 -10.46 13.89 -7.90
N ALA A 41 -10.93 13.17 -6.87
CA ALA A 41 -11.57 13.75 -5.68
C ALA A 41 -10.56 14.40 -4.72
N GLY A 42 -9.26 14.35 -5.00
CA GLY A 42 -8.23 14.96 -4.18
C GLY A 42 -7.90 14.19 -2.89
N VAL A 43 -8.21 12.89 -2.84
CA VAL A 43 -7.85 12.05 -1.68
C VAL A 43 -6.34 12.00 -1.53
N VAL A 44 -5.85 12.42 -0.38
CA VAL A 44 -4.42 12.44 -0.09
C VAL A 44 -3.89 11.01 0.03
N LEU A 45 -2.85 10.68 -0.74
CA LEU A 45 -2.29 9.33 -0.81
C LEU A 45 -3.36 8.27 -1.15
N ALA A 46 -4.19 8.53 -2.17
CA ALA A 46 -5.24 7.61 -2.62
C ALA A 46 -4.73 6.18 -2.87
N ASN A 47 -3.43 6.04 -3.17
CA ASN A 47 -2.74 4.77 -3.37
C ASN A 47 -2.17 4.12 -2.08
N ALA A 48 -2.43 4.70 -0.90
CA ALA A 48 -2.04 4.06 0.35
C ALA A 48 -2.95 2.85 0.63
N MET A 49 -2.34 1.69 0.89
CA MET A 49 -3.08 0.49 1.24
C MET A 49 -2.58 -0.12 2.54
N ALA A 50 -3.50 -0.58 3.37
CA ALA A 50 -3.16 -1.45 4.49
C ALA A 50 -2.95 -2.87 3.95
N ILE A 51 -1.76 -3.44 4.17
CA ILE A 51 -1.46 -4.82 3.76
C ILE A 51 -1.23 -5.71 4.99
N ALA A 52 -1.93 -6.82 5.03
CA ALA A 52 -1.80 -7.86 6.03
C ALA A 52 -1.00 -9.04 5.48
N THR A 53 -0.05 -9.52 6.27
CA THR A 53 0.77 -10.70 5.99
C THR A 53 0.78 -11.61 7.22
N VAL A 54 1.08 -12.89 7.04
CA VAL A 54 1.02 -13.89 8.11
C VAL A 54 2.38 -14.54 8.28
N GLY A 55 2.86 -14.58 9.50
CA GLY A 55 4.11 -15.27 9.87
C GLY A 55 3.98 -16.80 9.84
N ALA A 56 5.11 -17.49 9.93
CA ALA A 56 5.16 -18.94 10.02
C ALA A 56 4.43 -19.50 11.26
N ASP A 57 4.26 -18.66 12.28
CA ASP A 57 3.49 -18.96 13.51
C ASP A 57 1.98 -18.76 13.36
N GLY A 58 1.52 -18.34 12.17
CA GLY A 58 0.11 -18.01 11.89
C GLY A 58 -0.33 -16.64 12.38
N ALA A 59 0.55 -15.86 13.03
CA ALA A 59 0.22 -14.54 13.54
C ALA A 59 0.10 -13.52 12.38
N PRO A 60 -1.05 -12.83 12.23
CA PRO A 60 -1.19 -11.78 11.23
C PRO A 60 -0.52 -10.48 11.71
N SER A 61 -0.02 -9.72 10.77
CA SER A 61 0.47 -8.36 11.01
C SER A 61 0.03 -7.44 9.88
N VAL A 62 -0.23 -6.15 10.21
CA VAL A 62 -0.71 -5.16 9.25
C VAL A 62 0.12 -3.88 9.31
N ARG A 63 0.29 -3.22 8.17
CA ARG A 63 0.95 -1.91 8.02
C ARG A 63 0.52 -1.27 6.71
N HIS A 64 0.75 0.03 6.58
CA HIS A 64 0.53 0.70 5.30
C HIS A 64 1.75 0.56 4.39
N VAL A 65 1.48 0.36 3.10
CA VAL A 65 2.42 0.49 1.98
C VAL A 65 1.72 1.27 0.86
N LEU A 66 2.47 1.69 -0.16
CA LEU A 66 1.88 2.37 -1.30
C LEU A 66 1.76 1.39 -2.47
N LEU A 67 0.55 1.27 -3.02
CA LEU A 67 0.34 0.68 -4.34
C LEU A 67 1.12 1.53 -5.35
N ARG A 68 1.88 0.90 -6.23
CA ARG A 68 2.73 1.61 -7.20
C ARG A 68 2.27 1.44 -8.63
N HIS A 69 1.91 0.22 -9.00
CA HIS A 69 1.36 -0.02 -10.32
C HIS A 69 0.20 -1.00 -10.22
N ILE A 70 -0.81 -0.79 -11.05
CA ILE A 70 -1.86 -1.75 -11.34
C ILE A 70 -1.51 -2.38 -12.69
N THR A 71 -1.15 -3.65 -12.68
CA THR A 71 -0.86 -4.44 -13.89
C THR A 71 -2.14 -5.10 -14.40
N ASP A 72 -2.07 -5.89 -15.46
CA ASP A 72 -3.23 -6.66 -15.94
C ASP A 72 -3.56 -7.86 -15.03
N THR A 73 -2.63 -8.26 -14.15
CA THR A 73 -2.79 -9.45 -13.30
C THR A 73 -2.83 -9.14 -11.81
N GLY A 74 -2.66 -7.88 -11.41
CA GLY A 74 -2.65 -7.52 -9.98
C GLY A 74 -2.01 -6.18 -9.71
N ILE A 75 -1.51 -6.03 -8.49
CA ILE A 75 -0.94 -4.77 -7.98
C ILE A 75 0.48 -4.96 -7.48
N THR A 76 1.30 -3.91 -7.61
CA THR A 76 2.68 -3.94 -7.14
C THR A 76 2.92 -2.99 -5.98
N PHE A 77 3.82 -3.38 -5.09
CA PHE A 77 4.36 -2.54 -4.03
C PHE A 77 5.83 -2.85 -3.82
N PHE A 78 6.56 -1.90 -3.23
CA PHE A 78 8.00 -2.04 -3.00
C PHE A 78 8.33 -1.85 -1.52
N THR A 79 9.28 -2.63 -1.03
CA THR A 79 9.66 -2.59 0.39
C THR A 79 11.08 -3.12 0.61
N ASN A 80 11.53 -3.02 1.85
CA ASN A 80 12.76 -3.68 2.29
C ASN A 80 12.50 -5.19 2.47
N ARG A 81 13.30 -6.02 1.78
CA ARG A 81 13.22 -7.49 1.81
C ARG A 81 13.68 -8.12 3.14
N THR A 82 14.34 -7.33 4.01
CA THR A 82 14.68 -7.75 5.38
C THR A 82 13.66 -7.28 6.41
N SER A 83 12.55 -6.67 5.99
CA SER A 83 11.48 -6.25 6.88
C SER A 83 10.62 -7.41 7.35
N ARG A 84 9.88 -7.21 8.45
CA ARG A 84 8.96 -8.21 9.00
C ARG A 84 8.00 -8.77 7.94
N LYS A 85 7.36 -7.89 7.15
CA LYS A 85 6.43 -8.31 6.09
C LYS A 85 7.09 -9.17 5.02
N ALA A 86 8.33 -8.88 4.66
CA ALA A 86 9.05 -9.66 3.66
C ALA A 86 9.40 -11.06 4.17
N HIS A 87 9.81 -11.19 5.44
CA HIS A 87 10.01 -12.50 6.07
C HIS A 87 8.71 -13.29 6.16
N GLU A 88 7.59 -12.63 6.50
CA GLU A 88 6.28 -13.26 6.52
C GLU A 88 5.85 -13.74 5.13
N LEU A 89 6.07 -12.93 4.08
CA LEU A 89 5.79 -13.31 2.70
C LEU A 89 6.69 -14.44 2.18
N ALA A 90 7.94 -14.51 2.63
CA ALA A 90 8.83 -15.63 2.30
C ALA A 90 8.34 -16.96 2.92
N ALA A 91 7.74 -16.91 4.11
CA ALA A 91 7.16 -18.07 4.77
C ALA A 91 5.77 -18.42 4.26
N THR A 92 4.94 -17.41 4.03
CA THR A 92 3.55 -17.54 3.57
C THR A 92 3.34 -16.56 2.43
N PRO A 93 3.51 -16.99 1.15
CA PRO A 93 3.49 -16.09 -0.01
C PRO A 93 2.06 -15.66 -0.40
N ARG A 94 1.31 -15.16 0.57
CA ARG A 94 -0.05 -14.63 0.41
C ARG A 94 -0.23 -13.38 1.26
N ALA A 95 -1.06 -12.47 0.78
CA ALA A 95 -1.44 -11.27 1.50
C ALA A 95 -2.89 -10.92 1.25
N ALA A 96 -3.44 -10.13 2.16
CA ALA A 96 -4.64 -9.34 1.92
C ALA A 96 -4.29 -7.86 2.05
N CYS A 97 -4.94 -7.02 1.26
CA CYS A 97 -4.81 -5.58 1.41
C CYS A 97 -6.14 -4.87 1.20
N THR A 98 -6.24 -3.67 1.74
CA THR A 98 -7.39 -2.79 1.53
C THR A 98 -6.94 -1.38 1.22
N LEU A 99 -7.64 -0.74 0.26
CA LEU A 99 -7.67 0.69 0.05
C LEU A 99 -9.01 1.19 0.55
N TYR A 100 -9.01 2.28 1.31
CA TYR A 100 -10.23 2.90 1.81
C TYR A 100 -10.18 4.40 1.54
N TRP A 101 -11.17 4.87 0.80
CA TRP A 101 -11.35 6.28 0.43
C TRP A 101 -12.58 6.82 1.14
N ARG A 102 -12.33 7.38 2.33
CA ARG A 102 -13.37 7.89 3.21
C ARG A 102 -14.24 8.96 2.51
N GLU A 103 -13.61 9.79 1.70
CA GLU A 103 -14.26 10.90 0.99
C GLU A 103 -15.27 10.41 -0.06
N LEU A 104 -15.12 9.16 -0.49
CA LEU A 104 -16.01 8.50 -1.44
C LEU A 104 -16.85 7.39 -0.80
N ASP A 105 -16.69 7.14 0.49
CA ASP A 105 -17.27 5.98 1.18
C ASP A 105 -17.05 4.65 0.43
N ARG A 106 -15.87 4.50 -0.19
CA ARG A 106 -15.50 3.31 -0.98
C ARG A 106 -14.32 2.58 -0.38
N GLN A 107 -14.38 1.25 -0.49
CA GLN A 107 -13.28 0.36 -0.11
C GLN A 107 -13.08 -0.70 -1.18
N VAL A 108 -11.82 -1.06 -1.43
CA VAL A 108 -11.48 -2.24 -2.22
C VAL A 108 -10.57 -3.13 -1.39
N CYS A 109 -10.99 -4.38 -1.19
CA CYS A 109 -10.16 -5.42 -0.58
C CYS A 109 -9.67 -6.38 -1.66
N LEU A 110 -8.39 -6.75 -1.59
CA LEU A 110 -7.79 -7.76 -2.45
C LEU A 110 -7.11 -8.79 -1.55
N ARG A 111 -7.22 -10.06 -1.92
CA ARG A 111 -6.40 -11.11 -1.33
C ARG A 111 -5.90 -12.05 -2.41
N GLY A 112 -4.68 -12.57 -2.24
CA GLY A 112 -4.11 -13.43 -3.25
C GLY A 112 -2.67 -13.82 -3.00
N ALA A 113 -2.07 -14.46 -4.01
CA ALA A 113 -0.68 -14.85 -3.99
C ALA A 113 0.24 -13.63 -4.17
N VAL A 114 1.40 -13.70 -3.53
CA VAL A 114 2.42 -12.65 -3.64
C VAL A 114 3.71 -13.28 -4.16
N THR A 115 4.28 -12.67 -5.20
CA THR A 115 5.57 -13.06 -5.77
C THR A 115 6.53 -11.88 -5.78
N GLU A 116 7.82 -12.15 -5.68
CA GLU A 116 8.82 -11.10 -5.87
C GLU A 116 8.90 -10.67 -7.34
N LEU A 117 9.06 -9.38 -7.58
CA LEU A 117 9.33 -8.85 -8.90
C LEU A 117 10.78 -9.15 -9.33
N PRO A 118 11.04 -9.32 -10.63
CA PRO A 118 12.37 -9.39 -11.17
C PRO A 118 13.25 -8.21 -10.72
N ALA A 119 14.56 -8.45 -10.60
CA ALA A 119 15.50 -7.41 -10.17
C ALA A 119 15.45 -6.18 -11.08
N ALA A 120 15.34 -6.38 -12.39
CA ALA A 120 15.29 -5.30 -13.38
C ALA A 120 14.10 -4.36 -13.16
N ASP A 121 12.91 -4.89 -12.79
CA ASP A 121 11.73 -4.07 -12.51
C ASP A 121 11.94 -3.24 -11.24
N SER A 122 12.58 -3.85 -10.23
CA SER A 122 12.93 -3.17 -8.98
C SER A 122 13.99 -2.09 -9.21
N ASP A 123 14.99 -2.35 -10.06
CA ASP A 123 16.02 -1.37 -10.45
C ASP A 123 15.40 -0.20 -11.21
N GLY A 124 14.56 -0.49 -12.21
CA GLY A 124 13.86 0.53 -12.98
C GLY A 124 13.02 1.45 -12.10
N TYR A 125 12.18 0.88 -11.23
CA TYR A 125 11.39 1.71 -10.32
C TYR A 125 12.26 2.44 -9.29
N PHE A 126 13.30 1.82 -8.74
CA PHE A 126 14.19 2.48 -7.78
C PHE A 126 14.84 3.74 -8.37
N ALA A 127 15.26 3.70 -9.62
CA ALA A 127 15.87 4.83 -10.32
C ALA A 127 14.92 6.05 -10.45
N THR A 128 13.61 5.82 -10.51
CA THR A 128 12.61 6.91 -10.60
C THR A 128 12.31 7.58 -9.26
N ARG A 129 12.76 7.02 -8.14
CA ARG A 129 12.48 7.57 -6.81
C ARG A 129 13.25 8.86 -6.55
N PRO A 130 12.69 9.81 -5.81
CA PRO A 130 13.43 10.97 -5.33
C PRO A 130 14.72 10.53 -4.61
N ARG A 131 15.82 11.26 -4.80
CA ARG A 131 17.15 10.93 -4.24
C ARG A 131 17.11 10.67 -2.74
N ASP A 132 16.42 11.50 -1.96
CA ASP A 132 16.31 11.29 -0.51
C ASP A 132 15.61 9.99 -0.14
N ALA A 133 14.63 9.56 -0.95
CA ALA A 133 13.97 8.26 -0.77
C ALA A 133 14.89 7.08 -1.16
N GLN A 134 15.80 7.29 -2.12
CA GLN A 134 16.83 6.30 -2.46
C GLN A 134 17.85 6.16 -1.32
N LEU A 135 18.34 7.28 -0.79
CA LEU A 135 19.27 7.31 0.36
C LEU A 135 18.64 6.69 1.62
N GLY A 136 17.37 7.02 1.89
CA GLY A 136 16.62 6.44 3.00
C GLY A 136 16.48 4.91 2.91
N ALA A 137 16.41 4.35 1.70
CA ALA A 137 16.36 2.90 1.52
C ALA A 137 17.66 2.19 1.91
N TRP A 138 18.80 2.87 1.77
CA TRP A 138 20.11 2.39 2.22
C TRP A 138 20.28 2.53 3.74
N ALA A 139 19.84 3.64 4.30
CA ALA A 139 20.08 3.98 5.70
C ALA A 139 19.17 3.20 6.67
N SER A 140 17.98 2.78 6.21
CA SER A 140 16.95 2.21 7.07
C SER A 140 16.99 0.69 7.14
N GLU A 141 17.17 0.14 8.33
CA GLU A 141 16.93 -1.27 8.66
C GLU A 141 15.47 -1.45 9.06
N GLN A 142 14.57 -1.51 8.08
CA GLN A 142 13.12 -1.52 8.32
C GLN A 142 12.68 -2.67 9.23
N SER A 143 11.77 -2.38 10.15
CA SER A 143 11.20 -3.33 11.15
C SER A 143 12.17 -3.79 12.24
N ARG A 144 13.31 -3.15 12.39
CA ARG A 144 14.24 -3.39 13.49
C ARG A 144 14.16 -2.30 14.53
N PRO A 145 14.38 -2.61 15.83
CA PRO A 145 14.54 -1.59 16.85
C PRO A 145 15.66 -0.61 16.47
N LEU A 146 15.41 0.65 16.71
CA LEU A 146 16.38 1.73 16.54
C LEU A 146 16.66 2.33 17.90
N GLU A 147 17.92 2.62 18.21
CA GLU A 147 18.31 3.19 19.49
C GLU A 147 17.65 4.57 19.70
N ASP A 148 17.80 5.45 18.70
CA ASP A 148 17.20 6.77 18.68
C ASP A 148 17.07 7.34 17.27
N ARG A 149 16.43 8.49 17.16
CA ARG A 149 16.25 9.21 15.90
C ARG A 149 17.57 9.71 15.33
N ALA A 150 18.50 10.16 16.18
CA ALA A 150 19.81 10.68 15.77
C ALA A 150 20.65 9.60 15.07
N THR A 151 20.54 8.35 15.50
CA THR A 151 21.19 7.21 14.83
C THR A 151 20.71 7.05 13.39
N LEU A 152 19.42 7.17 13.12
CA LEU A 152 18.91 7.12 11.75
C LEU A 152 19.37 8.31 10.92
N GLU A 153 19.36 9.50 11.47
CA GLU A 153 19.78 10.73 10.79
C GLU A 153 21.27 10.66 10.43
N ARG A 154 22.12 10.16 11.33
CA ARG A 154 23.54 9.92 11.05
C ARG A 154 23.72 8.92 9.90
N ARG A 155 23.00 7.78 9.90
CA ARG A 155 23.06 6.78 8.81
C ARG A 155 22.62 7.36 7.46
N VAL A 156 21.65 8.26 7.45
CA VAL A 156 21.24 8.98 6.22
C VAL A 156 22.37 9.88 5.73
N GLU A 157 23.04 10.61 6.62
CA GLU A 157 24.15 11.49 6.25
C GLU A 157 25.37 10.69 5.74
N GLU A 158 25.76 9.63 6.42
CA GLU A 158 26.81 8.70 5.97
C GLU A 158 26.49 8.14 4.57
N THR A 159 25.21 7.81 4.33
CA THR A 159 24.77 7.33 3.01
C THR A 159 24.83 8.44 1.96
N ARG A 160 24.49 9.68 2.33
CA ARG A 160 24.59 10.85 1.44
C ARG A 160 26.03 11.14 1.04
N GLU A 161 26.95 11.08 1.99
CA GLU A 161 28.39 11.23 1.73
C GLU A 161 28.92 10.11 0.82
N ARG A 162 28.54 8.86 1.10
CA ARG A 162 28.94 7.69 0.31
C ARG A 162 28.58 7.83 -1.17
N PHE A 163 27.42 8.40 -1.49
CA PHE A 163 26.94 8.55 -2.86
C PHE A 163 27.03 9.99 -3.37
N ALA A 164 27.87 10.83 -2.74
CA ALA A 164 28.05 12.21 -3.19
C ALA A 164 28.54 12.26 -4.65
N GLY A 165 27.83 13.02 -5.49
CA GLY A 165 28.17 13.16 -6.92
C GLY A 165 27.95 11.92 -7.78
N GLN A 166 27.31 10.87 -7.26
CA GLN A 166 27.04 9.61 -7.96
C GLN A 166 25.55 9.28 -7.94
N ASP A 167 25.12 8.44 -8.87
CA ASP A 167 23.79 7.82 -8.79
C ASP A 167 23.73 6.87 -7.60
N VAL A 168 22.54 6.79 -6.99
CA VAL A 168 22.28 5.87 -5.87
C VAL A 168 21.75 4.56 -6.44
N PRO A 169 22.53 3.47 -6.44
CA PRO A 169 22.05 2.18 -6.91
C PRO A 169 21.01 1.61 -5.93
N ARG A 170 20.14 0.72 -6.40
CA ARG A 170 19.22 0.02 -5.52
C ARG A 170 19.98 -0.91 -4.57
N PRO A 171 19.73 -0.87 -3.25
CA PRO A 171 20.31 -1.85 -2.34
C PRO A 171 19.66 -3.24 -2.57
N GLU A 172 20.45 -4.29 -2.42
CA GLU A 172 19.98 -5.68 -2.62
C GLU A 172 18.77 -6.04 -1.76
N HIS A 173 18.72 -5.50 -0.56
CA HIS A 173 17.63 -5.71 0.39
C HIS A 173 16.37 -4.91 0.07
N TRP A 174 16.28 -4.20 -1.04
CA TRP A 174 15.08 -3.47 -1.44
C TRP A 174 14.55 -4.00 -2.76
N GLY A 175 13.23 -4.21 -2.85
CA GLY A 175 12.63 -4.72 -4.08
C GLY A 175 11.12 -4.69 -4.07
N GLY A 176 10.56 -5.09 -5.20
CA GLY A 176 9.13 -5.11 -5.46
C GLY A 176 8.50 -6.48 -5.27
N TYR A 177 7.19 -6.44 -5.06
CA TYR A 177 6.30 -7.58 -4.98
C TYR A 177 5.08 -7.35 -5.87
N LEU A 178 4.59 -8.41 -6.50
CA LEU A 178 3.31 -8.47 -7.19
C LEU A 178 2.33 -9.27 -6.33
N LEU A 179 1.19 -8.66 -5.99
CA LEU A 179 0.04 -9.37 -5.45
C LEU A 179 -0.92 -9.66 -6.60
N THR A 180 -1.10 -10.94 -6.92
CA THR A 180 -2.08 -11.43 -7.90
C THR A 180 -3.31 -11.88 -7.11
N PRO A 181 -4.43 -11.14 -7.17
CA PRO A 181 -5.60 -11.46 -6.39
C PRO A 181 -6.33 -12.69 -6.94
N ASP A 182 -6.80 -13.53 -6.06
CA ASP A 182 -7.80 -14.56 -6.32
C ASP A 182 -9.19 -14.15 -5.81
N GLU A 183 -9.27 -13.04 -5.11
CA GLU A 183 -10.51 -12.41 -4.68
C GLU A 183 -10.35 -10.89 -4.61
N VAL A 184 -11.35 -10.18 -5.12
CA VAL A 184 -11.48 -8.71 -5.01
C VAL A 184 -12.90 -8.41 -4.53
N GLU A 185 -13.01 -7.61 -3.48
CA GLU A 185 -14.26 -7.10 -2.94
C GLU A 185 -14.29 -5.59 -3.15
N CYS A 186 -15.32 -5.11 -3.82
CA CYS A 186 -15.64 -3.69 -3.93
C CYS A 186 -16.80 -3.38 -2.98
N TRP A 187 -16.61 -2.41 -2.11
CA TRP A 187 -17.61 -2.01 -1.13
C TRP A 187 -17.89 -0.51 -1.24
N GLN A 188 -19.18 -0.15 -1.18
CA GLN A 188 -19.64 1.24 -1.13
C GLN A 188 -20.54 1.49 0.06
N GLY A 189 -20.22 2.54 0.82
CA GLY A 189 -21.02 2.96 1.98
C GLY A 189 -22.38 3.48 1.56
N ARG A 190 -23.42 3.09 2.35
CA ARG A 190 -24.80 3.53 2.15
C ARG A 190 -25.39 3.98 3.47
N PRO A 191 -26.39 4.89 3.46
CA PRO A 191 -27.16 5.26 4.62
C PRO A 191 -27.73 4.03 5.33
N TYR A 192 -27.91 4.14 6.65
CA TYR A 192 -28.51 3.11 7.50
C TYR A 192 -27.72 1.77 7.54
N ARG A 193 -26.44 1.77 7.15
CA ARG A 193 -25.56 0.58 7.08
C ARG A 193 -26.06 -0.50 6.11
N LEU A 194 -26.85 -0.13 5.12
CA LEU A 194 -27.29 -1.01 4.03
C LEU A 194 -26.33 -0.84 2.83
N HIS A 195 -25.07 -1.23 3.07
CA HIS A 195 -23.96 -1.07 2.13
C HIS A 195 -24.09 -2.02 0.93
N ASP A 196 -23.52 -1.59 -0.19
CA ASP A 196 -23.39 -2.38 -1.40
C ASP A 196 -22.01 -3.05 -1.44
#